data_60b72bc5504ebf95f8e98b5671c0df5a
#
_entry.id   60b72bc5504ebf95f8e98b5671c0df5a
#
_cell.length_a   1.000
_cell.length_b   1.000
_cell.length_c   1.000
_cell.angle_alpha   90.00
_cell.angle_beta   90.00
_cell.angle_gamma   90.00
#
_symmetry.space_group_name_H-M   'P 1'
#
loop_
_entity.id
_entity.type
_entity.pdbx_description
1 polymer ?
#
loop_
_entity_poly.entity_id
_entity_poly.type
_entity_poly.pdbx_seq_one_letter_code
_entity_poly.pdbx_strand_id
1 'polypeptide(L)'
;PKLSPDGKYLGVESKVDGKDALVILDAQTMKPTNMLRFPDNEQVADYYWVNNERVVASKETFTGWFTQPSPTGEFVAANVDGSKTAYLFGPQPPQSGSSVSKRGKATRAFGIMLDPMPNDEKHMLIAAIPYNRSFDMEEEKDVYKVNVYNGRATKQMSAPIRNSYFLVNHDNQVGFVTGSGDDLKLKSFYRNGNKWQSIATLDKLNLEELTPISFAENNHSIYAAASKDGSPQAIYHVDLKTGKYKEVVAGEKVSPHNFWLDQQSKQLYAIEYEKDYPTYAFVDDKHPLSKQLKQLLATFEGHQVRILSQTENGDKFIALAFNDRNPGDYYLFNTDPVEGRYLFSAQKWHDPKKMAEVRPFAFTARDGQEINALLTLPPGKAEKDLPLIVNPHGGPHA
;
A
#
# COMPACT_ATOMS: atom_id res chain seq x y z
N PRO A 1 -3.58 -1.05 11.74
CA PRO A 1 -2.91 -2.07 12.58
C PRO A 1 -2.33 -3.20 11.72
N LYS A 2 -1.16 -3.75 12.11
CA LYS A 2 -0.48 -4.86 11.43
C LYS A 2 0.07 -5.84 12.48
N LEU A 3 -0.13 -7.15 12.25
CA LEU A 3 0.44 -8.22 13.10
C LEU A 3 1.94 -8.39 12.87
N SER A 4 2.67 -8.79 13.92
CA SER A 4 4.00 -9.39 13.73
C SER A 4 3.89 -10.70 12.95
N PRO A 5 4.93 -11.16 12.23
CA PRO A 5 4.88 -12.39 11.44
C PRO A 5 4.41 -13.62 12.23
N ASP A 6 4.76 -13.72 13.52
CA ASP A 6 4.32 -14.80 14.43
C ASP A 6 2.99 -14.53 15.15
N GLY A 7 2.36 -13.37 14.93
CA GLY A 7 1.07 -12.99 15.51
C GLY A 7 1.07 -12.71 17.02
N LYS A 8 2.25 -12.58 17.67
CA LYS A 8 2.33 -12.27 19.10
C LYS A 8 2.12 -10.79 19.41
N TYR A 9 2.46 -9.93 18.48
CA TYR A 9 2.37 -8.49 18.63
C TYR A 9 1.47 -7.87 17.58
N LEU A 10 0.85 -6.76 17.96
CA LEU A 10 0.03 -5.91 17.09
C LEU A 10 0.62 -4.49 17.11
N GLY A 11 1.08 -4.01 15.97
CA GLY A 11 1.40 -2.60 15.79
C GLY A 11 0.13 -1.81 15.49
N VAL A 12 -0.02 -0.64 16.07
CA VAL A 12 -1.16 0.26 15.84
C VAL A 12 -0.66 1.70 15.77
N GLU A 13 -0.95 2.39 14.69
CA GLU A 13 -0.80 3.84 14.64
C GLU A 13 -1.94 4.48 15.43
N SER A 14 -1.59 5.35 16.35
CA SER A 14 -2.56 6.02 17.22
C SER A 14 -2.08 7.42 17.56
N LYS A 15 -3.02 8.35 17.68
CA LYS A 15 -2.69 9.71 18.13
C LYS A 15 -2.40 9.71 19.64
N VAL A 16 -1.18 10.14 19.96
CA VAL A 16 -0.72 10.38 21.34
C VAL A 16 -0.28 11.83 21.41
N ASP A 17 -0.90 12.61 22.30
CA ASP A 17 -0.67 14.04 22.43
C ASP A 17 -0.84 14.80 21.07
N GLY A 18 -1.82 14.36 20.26
CA GLY A 18 -2.15 14.97 18.97
C GLY A 18 -1.28 14.57 17.78
N LYS A 19 -0.27 13.70 17.99
CA LYS A 19 0.66 13.22 16.96
C LYS A 19 0.54 11.72 16.76
N ASP A 20 0.78 11.25 15.55
CA ASP A 20 0.76 9.84 15.25
C ASP A 20 2.02 9.14 15.80
N ALA A 21 1.79 8.15 16.63
CA ALA A 21 2.79 7.30 17.24
C ALA A 21 2.50 5.83 16.91
N LEU A 22 3.55 5.02 16.82
CA LEU A 22 3.41 3.57 16.71
C LEU A 22 3.37 2.97 18.10
N VAL A 23 2.24 2.37 18.47
CA VAL A 23 2.06 1.61 19.70
C VAL A 23 2.17 0.12 19.39
N ILE A 24 3.05 -0.58 20.06
CA ILE A 24 3.17 -2.04 19.97
C ILE A 24 2.41 -2.65 21.16
N LEU A 25 1.48 -3.53 20.83
CA LEU A 25 0.66 -4.23 21.81
C LEU A 25 0.99 -5.73 21.79
N ASP A 26 0.92 -6.37 22.94
CA ASP A 26 0.75 -7.82 23.00
C ASP A 26 -0.63 -8.17 22.40
N ALA A 27 -0.66 -9.01 21.37
CA ALA A 27 -1.87 -9.24 20.58
C ALA A 27 -2.96 -10.02 21.35
N GLN A 28 -2.58 -10.78 22.40
CA GLN A 28 -3.51 -11.52 23.24
C GLN A 28 -4.14 -10.63 24.30
N THR A 29 -3.33 -9.91 25.04
CA THR A 29 -3.75 -9.12 26.20
C THR A 29 -4.13 -7.69 25.85
N MET A 30 -3.77 -7.21 24.67
CA MET A 30 -3.91 -5.83 24.19
C MET A 30 -3.19 -4.80 25.08
N LYS A 31 -2.22 -5.23 25.86
CA LYS A 31 -1.39 -4.34 26.68
C LYS A 31 -0.23 -3.77 25.85
N PRO A 32 0.08 -2.49 26.00
CA PRO A 32 1.23 -1.90 25.29
C PRO A 32 2.55 -2.47 25.85
N THR A 33 3.45 -2.85 24.96
CA THR A 33 4.81 -3.29 25.27
C THR A 33 5.82 -2.20 24.96
N ASN A 34 5.54 -1.38 23.94
CA ASN A 34 6.40 -0.27 23.53
C ASN A 34 5.60 0.79 22.79
N MET A 35 6.16 1.99 22.72
CA MET A 35 5.65 3.08 21.89
C MET A 35 6.83 3.81 21.22
N LEU A 36 6.82 3.86 19.90
CA LEU A 36 7.75 4.65 19.11
C LEU A 36 7.07 5.97 18.74
N ARG A 37 7.65 7.08 19.20
CA ARG A 37 7.22 8.44 18.88
C ARG A 37 8.42 9.32 18.58
N PHE A 38 8.19 10.39 17.83
CA PHE A 38 9.20 11.38 17.48
C PHE A 38 8.93 12.70 18.21
N PRO A 39 9.98 13.50 18.49
CA PRO A 39 9.83 14.78 19.15
C PRO A 39 9.26 15.86 18.22
N ASP A 40 8.80 16.95 18.84
CA ASP A 40 8.41 18.21 18.22
C ASP A 40 7.42 18.11 17.05
N ASN A 41 7.85 18.47 15.85
CA ASN A 41 6.99 18.52 14.65
C ASN A 41 7.03 17.23 13.83
N GLU A 42 7.57 16.16 14.38
CA GLU A 42 7.70 14.88 13.69
C GLU A 42 6.69 13.85 14.22
N GLN A 43 6.26 12.94 13.36
CA GLN A 43 5.40 11.81 13.71
C GLN A 43 5.70 10.58 12.84
N VAL A 44 5.10 9.45 13.19
CA VAL A 44 5.15 8.23 12.39
C VAL A 44 4.26 8.41 11.16
N ALA A 45 4.79 8.12 9.97
CA ALA A 45 4.04 8.14 8.72
C ALA A 45 3.47 6.76 8.36
N ASP A 46 4.27 5.70 8.52
CA ASP A 46 3.90 4.30 8.31
C ASP A 46 4.93 3.41 9.02
N TYR A 47 4.62 2.12 9.17
CA TYR A 47 5.55 1.16 9.77
C TYR A 47 5.45 -0.22 9.13
N TYR A 48 6.52 -1.01 9.27
CA TYR A 48 6.70 -2.31 8.64
C TYR A 48 7.30 -3.29 9.65
N TRP A 49 6.69 -4.46 9.78
CA TRP A 49 7.33 -5.58 10.46
C TRP A 49 8.40 -6.17 9.54
N VAL A 50 9.62 -6.30 10.05
CA VAL A 50 10.74 -6.92 9.32
C VAL A 50 11.10 -8.29 9.87
N ASN A 51 10.67 -8.59 11.09
CA ASN A 51 10.67 -9.92 11.71
C ASN A 51 9.78 -9.91 12.97
N ASN A 52 9.78 -10.98 13.75
CA ASN A 52 8.93 -11.16 14.92
C ASN A 52 9.16 -10.15 16.07
N GLU A 53 10.34 -9.53 16.11
CA GLU A 53 10.75 -8.68 17.23
C GLU A 53 11.03 -7.22 16.81
N ARG A 54 10.99 -6.92 15.51
CA ARG A 54 11.50 -5.64 15.03
C ARG A 54 10.58 -4.97 14.04
N VAL A 55 10.34 -3.68 14.29
CA VAL A 55 9.59 -2.79 13.39
C VAL A 55 10.51 -1.70 12.85
N VAL A 56 10.22 -1.29 11.61
CA VAL A 56 10.80 -0.11 10.96
C VAL A 56 9.68 0.90 10.74
N ALA A 57 9.85 2.12 11.20
CA ALA A 57 8.93 3.22 10.98
C ALA A 57 9.53 4.26 10.05
N SER A 58 8.74 4.78 9.14
CA SER A 58 9.03 5.99 8.36
C SER A 58 8.56 7.22 9.11
N LYS A 59 9.20 8.36 8.85
CA LYS A 59 8.92 9.63 9.50
C LYS A 59 8.29 10.61 8.54
N GLU A 60 7.43 11.46 9.08
CA GLU A 60 6.94 12.68 8.45
C GLU A 60 7.04 13.87 9.41
N THR A 61 7.03 15.06 8.85
CA THR A 61 7.18 16.30 9.61
C THR A 61 6.18 17.36 9.19
N PHE A 62 5.71 18.13 10.16
CA PHE A 62 4.92 19.34 9.90
C PHE A 62 5.86 20.50 9.59
N THR A 63 5.74 21.08 8.40
CA THR A 63 6.54 22.22 7.97
C THR A 63 5.72 23.50 7.86
N GLY A 64 6.04 24.49 8.69
CA GLY A 64 5.48 25.85 8.60
C GLY A 64 3.96 25.89 8.74
N TRP A 65 3.30 26.43 7.72
CA TRP A 65 1.85 26.67 7.69
C TRP A 65 1.01 25.50 7.15
N PHE A 66 1.67 24.42 6.71
CA PHE A 66 0.96 23.28 6.17
C PHE A 66 0.30 22.46 7.30
N THR A 67 -0.97 22.18 7.14
CA THR A 67 -1.75 21.37 8.10
C THR A 67 -1.53 19.87 7.93
N GLN A 68 -0.98 19.45 6.77
CA GLN A 68 -0.64 18.07 6.49
C GLN A 68 0.87 17.89 6.61
N PRO A 69 1.31 16.82 7.27
CA PRO A 69 2.73 16.49 7.35
C PRO A 69 3.28 16.02 6.01
N SER A 70 4.58 16.15 5.83
CA SER A 70 5.29 15.71 4.64
C SER A 70 6.31 14.62 5.00
N PRO A 71 6.44 13.55 4.21
CA PRO A 71 7.43 12.52 4.44
C PRO A 71 8.85 13.08 4.43
N THR A 72 9.70 12.60 5.34
CA THR A 72 11.11 13.03 5.44
C THR A 72 12.08 12.14 4.66
N GLY A 73 11.64 10.97 4.24
CA GLY A 73 12.49 9.93 3.65
C GLY A 73 13.40 9.24 4.67
N GLU A 74 13.12 9.39 5.97
CA GLU A 74 13.88 8.80 7.06
C GLU A 74 13.22 7.55 7.62
N PHE A 75 14.06 6.57 7.99
CA PHE A 75 13.63 5.31 8.59
C PHE A 75 14.34 5.06 9.92
N VAL A 76 13.55 4.69 10.92
CA VAL A 76 13.99 4.34 12.27
C VAL A 76 13.44 2.97 12.63
N ALA A 77 14.24 2.14 13.29
CA ALA A 77 13.80 0.84 13.77
C ALA A 77 13.89 0.72 15.29
N ALA A 78 13.01 -0.09 15.87
CA ALA A 78 13.05 -0.48 17.27
C ALA A 78 12.59 -1.93 17.41
N ASN A 79 13.04 -2.58 18.50
CA ASN A 79 12.47 -3.85 18.91
C ASN A 79 11.13 -3.62 19.63
N VAL A 80 10.32 -4.67 19.74
CA VAL A 80 9.00 -4.65 20.42
C VAL A 80 9.06 -4.23 21.89
N ASP A 81 10.19 -4.38 22.54
CA ASP A 81 10.47 -3.94 23.92
C ASP A 81 11.10 -2.54 24.00
N GLY A 82 11.22 -1.83 22.87
CA GLY A 82 11.88 -0.53 22.76
C GLY A 82 13.41 -0.57 22.70
N SER A 83 14.01 -1.74 22.87
CA SER A 83 15.46 -1.90 22.78
C SER A 83 15.97 -1.75 21.33
N LYS A 84 17.29 -1.58 21.18
CA LYS A 84 18.00 -1.52 19.89
C LYS A 84 17.41 -0.49 18.92
N THR A 85 16.87 0.61 19.42
CA THR A 85 16.43 1.71 18.55
C THR A 85 17.59 2.23 17.71
N ALA A 86 17.40 2.33 16.40
CA ALA A 86 18.44 2.72 15.45
C ALA A 86 17.87 3.55 14.31
N TYR A 87 18.60 4.63 13.94
CA TYR A 87 18.40 5.31 12.66
C TYR A 87 18.98 4.45 11.54
N LEU A 88 18.20 4.19 10.50
CA LEU A 88 18.59 3.24 9.45
C LEU A 88 18.98 3.92 8.15
N PHE A 89 18.18 4.90 7.71
CA PHE A 89 18.32 5.52 6.40
C PHE A 89 17.71 6.91 6.36
N GLY A 90 18.23 7.80 5.52
CA GLY A 90 17.67 9.11 5.24
C GLY A 90 18.68 10.24 5.31
N PRO A 91 18.25 11.49 5.05
CA PRO A 91 19.13 12.64 4.86
C PRO A 91 19.77 13.18 6.16
N GLN A 92 19.08 13.03 7.29
CA GLN A 92 19.52 13.62 8.54
C GLN A 92 19.55 12.59 9.67
N PRO A 93 20.72 12.28 10.25
CA PRO A 93 20.77 11.46 11.43
C PRO A 93 20.13 12.21 12.61
N PRO A 94 19.56 11.50 13.61
CA PRO A 94 18.95 12.11 14.78
C PRO A 94 19.92 13.05 15.49
N GLN A 95 19.41 14.21 15.90
CA GLN A 95 20.14 15.14 16.74
C GLN A 95 20.37 14.57 18.15
N SER A 96 21.40 15.04 18.85
CA SER A 96 21.69 14.61 20.22
C SER A 96 20.52 14.93 21.13
N GLY A 97 19.95 13.90 21.79
CA GLY A 97 18.77 14.01 22.66
C GLY A 97 17.60 13.14 22.23
N SER A 98 17.63 12.53 21.05
CA SER A 98 16.64 11.53 20.66
C SER A 98 16.86 10.20 21.37
N SER A 99 15.80 9.41 21.58
CA SER A 99 15.86 8.05 22.16
C SER A 99 16.62 7.04 21.29
N VAL A 100 17.15 7.46 20.14
CA VAL A 100 17.85 6.61 19.19
C VAL A 100 19.28 6.35 19.71
N SER A 101 19.55 5.13 20.12
CA SER A 101 20.81 4.73 20.77
C SER A 101 22.02 4.61 19.84
N LYS A 102 21.81 4.48 18.54
CA LYS A 102 22.87 4.38 17.53
C LYS A 102 22.67 5.40 16.41
N ARG A 103 23.68 6.23 16.21
CA ARG A 103 23.75 7.18 15.10
C ARG A 103 24.09 6.42 13.82
N GLY A 104 23.14 6.32 12.89
CA GLY A 104 23.40 5.92 11.52
C GLY A 104 24.21 6.99 10.76
N LYS A 105 24.88 6.58 9.70
CA LYS A 105 25.47 7.52 8.75
C LYS A 105 24.36 8.10 7.88
N ALA A 106 24.25 9.42 7.78
CA ALA A 106 23.32 10.06 6.84
C ALA A 106 23.59 9.58 5.40
N THR A 107 22.52 9.19 4.74
CA THR A 107 22.58 8.84 3.31
C THR A 107 21.97 10.00 2.55
N ARG A 108 22.69 10.89 1.97
CA ARG A 108 22.18 12.08 1.26
C ARG A 108 21.13 11.74 0.19
N ALA A 109 20.01 11.16 0.61
CA ALA A 109 18.93 10.69 -0.24
C ALA A 109 17.61 10.66 0.54
N PHE A 110 16.52 10.90 -0.15
CA PHE A 110 15.17 10.67 0.34
C PHE A 110 14.82 9.19 0.12
N GLY A 111 14.52 8.48 1.21
CA GLY A 111 14.17 7.06 1.17
C GLY A 111 12.68 6.82 0.97
N ILE A 112 12.34 5.79 0.21
CA ILE A 112 10.99 5.26 0.02
C ILE A 112 11.05 3.76 0.31
N MET A 113 10.22 3.24 1.22
CA MET A 113 10.13 1.80 1.45
C MET A 113 9.74 1.12 0.15
N LEU A 114 10.56 0.19 -0.31
CA LEU A 114 10.30 -0.59 -1.50
C LEU A 114 9.78 -1.98 -1.15
N ASP A 115 10.44 -2.67 -0.22
CA ASP A 115 10.06 -4.01 0.21
C ASP A 115 10.62 -4.29 1.61
N PRO A 116 9.78 -4.69 2.59
CA PRO A 116 10.24 -5.08 3.92
C PRO A 116 11.01 -6.42 3.92
N MET A 117 11.05 -7.12 2.79
CA MET A 117 11.73 -8.41 2.59
C MET A 117 11.28 -9.46 3.62
N PRO A 118 10.03 -9.92 3.61
CA PRO A 118 9.48 -10.80 4.66
C PRO A 118 10.29 -12.09 4.87
N ASN A 119 11.03 -12.55 3.86
CA ASN A 119 11.90 -13.73 3.93
C ASN A 119 13.37 -13.42 4.30
N ASP A 120 13.68 -12.18 4.70
CA ASP A 120 15.02 -11.76 5.16
C ASP A 120 14.90 -10.96 6.48
N GLU A 121 15.07 -11.63 7.59
CA GLU A 121 14.92 -11.05 8.93
C GLU A 121 15.86 -9.88 9.27
N LYS A 122 16.84 -9.59 8.41
CA LYS A 122 17.91 -8.63 8.68
C LYS A 122 17.93 -7.43 7.75
N HIS A 123 17.20 -7.47 6.66
CA HIS A 123 17.28 -6.43 5.65
C HIS A 123 15.91 -5.99 5.14
N MET A 124 15.89 -4.81 4.53
CA MET A 124 14.79 -4.25 3.76
C MET A 124 15.34 -3.62 2.48
N LEU A 125 14.49 -3.41 1.48
CA LEU A 125 14.83 -2.63 0.28
C LEU A 125 14.26 -1.23 0.37
N ILE A 126 15.10 -0.25 0.08
CA ILE A 126 14.73 1.17 0.00
C ILE A 126 15.06 1.68 -1.40
N ALA A 127 14.07 2.29 -2.06
CA ALA A 127 14.31 3.16 -3.20
C ALA A 127 14.71 4.54 -2.69
N ALA A 128 15.76 5.12 -3.23
CA ALA A 128 16.34 6.36 -2.76
C ALA A 128 16.44 7.39 -3.89
N ILE A 129 15.94 8.59 -3.63
CA ILE A 129 16.11 9.75 -4.50
C ILE A 129 17.32 10.51 -3.97
N PRO A 130 18.44 10.59 -4.72
CA PRO A 130 19.64 11.31 -4.27
C PRO A 130 19.34 12.80 -4.04
N TYR A 131 19.87 13.37 -2.95
CA TYR A 131 19.89 14.81 -2.77
C TYR A 131 21.09 15.38 -3.53
N ASN A 132 20.81 15.98 -4.67
CA ASN A 132 21.75 16.82 -5.38
C ASN A 132 21.72 18.26 -4.85
N ARG A 133 22.40 19.20 -5.49
CA ARG A 133 22.40 20.61 -5.09
C ARG A 133 21.01 21.25 -5.12
N SER A 134 20.13 20.77 -6.01
CA SER A 134 18.69 21.03 -6.02
C SER A 134 18.02 19.67 -5.86
N PHE A 135 17.17 19.52 -4.83
CA PHE A 135 16.38 18.29 -4.67
C PHE A 135 15.39 18.19 -5.84
N ASP A 136 15.58 17.17 -6.65
CA ASP A 136 14.75 16.88 -7.80
C ASP A 136 14.13 15.48 -7.63
N MET A 137 12.81 15.42 -7.46
CA MET A 137 12.06 14.17 -7.34
C MET A 137 12.06 13.36 -8.65
N GLU A 138 12.41 14.01 -9.77
CA GLU A 138 12.47 13.38 -11.09
C GLU A 138 13.80 12.68 -11.38
N GLU A 139 14.75 12.69 -10.45
CA GLU A 139 16.02 12.00 -10.64
C GLU A 139 15.88 10.47 -10.69
N GLU A 140 16.90 9.83 -11.25
CA GLU A 140 17.03 8.37 -11.22
C GLU A 140 17.16 7.90 -9.78
N LYS A 141 16.28 6.97 -9.38
CA LYS A 141 16.32 6.38 -8.06
C LYS A 141 17.37 5.28 -7.97
N ASP A 142 18.07 5.26 -6.86
CA ASP A 142 18.92 4.14 -6.47
C ASP A 142 18.15 3.16 -5.57
N VAL A 143 18.43 1.87 -5.68
CA VAL A 143 17.89 0.87 -4.75
C VAL A 143 18.99 0.38 -3.81
N TYR A 144 18.69 0.39 -2.51
CA TYR A 144 19.58 -0.06 -1.45
C TYR A 144 18.99 -1.23 -0.68
N LYS A 145 19.82 -2.22 -0.38
CA LYS A 145 19.57 -3.22 0.65
C LYS A 145 20.12 -2.69 1.97
N VAL A 146 19.23 -2.48 2.95
CA VAL A 146 19.56 -1.82 4.22
C VAL A 146 19.41 -2.81 5.37
N ASN A 147 20.45 -2.94 6.19
CA ASN A 147 20.41 -3.77 7.38
C ASN A 147 19.58 -3.07 8.48
N VAL A 148 18.52 -3.73 8.96
CA VAL A 148 17.54 -3.16 9.90
C VAL A 148 18.03 -3.01 11.33
N TYR A 149 19.22 -3.53 11.66
CA TYR A 149 19.82 -3.42 13.00
C TYR A 149 20.87 -2.33 13.12
N ASN A 150 21.59 -2.02 12.05
CA ASN A 150 22.72 -1.08 12.08
C ASN A 150 22.70 -0.02 10.96
N GLY A 151 21.71 -0.03 10.08
CA GLY A 151 21.58 0.94 8.99
C GLY A 151 22.62 0.82 7.88
N ARG A 152 23.42 -0.27 7.83
CA ARG A 152 24.35 -0.47 6.72
C ARG A 152 23.58 -0.63 5.41
N ALA A 153 23.73 0.34 4.53
CA ALA A 153 23.09 0.38 3.22
C ALA A 153 24.08 -0.07 2.13
N THR A 154 23.66 -1.02 1.29
CA THR A 154 24.44 -1.50 0.15
C THR A 154 23.65 -1.27 -1.12
N LYS A 155 24.16 -0.43 -2.01
CA LYS A 155 23.51 -0.15 -3.30
C LYS A 155 23.39 -1.42 -4.12
N GLN A 156 22.20 -1.70 -4.62
CA GLN A 156 21.89 -2.85 -5.45
C GLN A 156 21.88 -2.48 -6.94
N MET A 157 21.32 -1.31 -7.25
CA MET A 157 21.19 -0.83 -8.62
C MET A 157 20.85 0.65 -8.67
N SER A 158 20.97 1.26 -9.86
CA SER A 158 20.28 2.49 -10.24
C SER A 158 19.15 2.16 -11.19
N ALA A 159 18.07 2.94 -11.14
CA ALA A 159 16.97 2.81 -12.10
C ALA A 159 17.44 3.10 -13.53
N PRO A 160 16.93 2.38 -14.54
CA PRO A 160 17.26 2.64 -15.94
C PRO A 160 16.54 3.87 -16.52
N ILE A 161 15.65 4.49 -15.76
CA ILE A 161 14.81 5.61 -16.19
C ILE A 161 14.37 6.44 -14.96
N ARG A 162 14.10 7.74 -15.18
CA ARG A 162 13.58 8.67 -14.17
C ARG A 162 12.14 8.35 -13.78
N ASN A 163 11.65 9.00 -12.73
CA ASN A 163 10.28 8.84 -12.22
C ASN A 163 9.89 7.37 -12.02
N SER A 164 10.87 6.56 -11.59
CA SER A 164 10.73 5.12 -11.59
C SER A 164 9.90 4.59 -10.44
N TYR A 165 9.07 3.57 -10.77
CA TYR A 165 8.39 2.67 -9.87
C TYR A 165 8.98 1.27 -10.06
N PHE A 166 9.07 0.51 -8.99
CA PHE A 166 9.76 -0.77 -8.96
C PHE A 166 8.82 -1.89 -8.57
N LEU A 167 8.99 -3.04 -9.22
CA LEU A 167 8.35 -4.28 -8.80
C LEU A 167 9.42 -5.27 -8.34
N VAL A 168 9.29 -5.73 -7.10
CA VAL A 168 10.20 -6.69 -6.48
C VAL A 168 9.70 -8.10 -6.73
N ASN A 169 10.60 -8.97 -7.20
CA ASN A 169 10.30 -10.37 -7.48
C ASN A 169 10.37 -11.27 -6.21
N HIS A 170 10.12 -12.57 -6.37
CA HIS A 170 10.13 -13.52 -5.26
C HIS A 170 11.53 -13.76 -4.66
N ASP A 171 12.59 -13.39 -5.37
CA ASP A 171 13.98 -13.47 -4.88
C ASP A 171 14.41 -12.18 -4.14
N ASN A 172 13.47 -11.30 -3.80
CA ASN A 172 13.71 -9.99 -3.20
C ASN A 172 14.65 -9.10 -4.04
N GLN A 173 14.53 -9.18 -5.37
CA GLN A 173 15.26 -8.35 -6.32
C GLN A 173 14.29 -7.50 -7.12
N VAL A 174 14.70 -6.29 -7.49
CA VAL A 174 13.93 -5.51 -8.47
C VAL A 174 14.01 -6.22 -9.82
N GLY A 175 12.87 -6.70 -10.27
CA GLY A 175 12.73 -7.44 -11.52
C GLY A 175 12.04 -6.65 -12.64
N PHE A 176 11.31 -5.58 -12.28
CA PHE A 176 10.60 -4.73 -13.23
C PHE A 176 10.67 -3.26 -12.80
N VAL A 177 10.81 -2.36 -13.76
CA VAL A 177 10.86 -0.91 -13.54
C VAL A 177 9.99 -0.22 -14.58
N THR A 178 9.12 0.66 -14.12
CA THR A 178 8.33 1.55 -14.98
C THR A 178 8.65 2.99 -14.61
N GLY A 179 8.79 3.86 -15.57
CA GLY A 179 9.05 5.28 -15.35
C GLY A 179 8.86 6.11 -16.60
N SER A 180 9.10 7.41 -16.50
CA SER A 180 9.00 8.34 -17.62
C SER A 180 10.32 9.09 -17.82
N GLY A 181 10.67 9.31 -19.08
CA GLY A 181 11.79 10.17 -19.47
C GLY A 181 11.33 11.61 -19.77
N ASP A 182 12.20 12.37 -20.41
CA ASP A 182 11.94 13.79 -20.79
C ASP A 182 10.75 13.94 -21.77
N ASP A 183 10.38 12.88 -22.46
CA ASP A 183 9.22 12.82 -23.36
C ASP A 183 7.89 12.57 -22.63
N LEU A 184 7.90 12.45 -21.32
CA LEU A 184 6.78 12.14 -20.42
C LEU A 184 6.05 10.82 -20.74
N LYS A 185 6.59 10.02 -21.66
CA LYS A 185 6.01 8.72 -22.03
C LYS A 185 6.40 7.66 -21.01
N LEU A 186 5.42 6.89 -20.59
CA LEU A 186 5.64 5.74 -19.73
C LEU A 186 6.43 4.66 -20.46
N LYS A 187 7.52 4.20 -19.87
CA LYS A 187 8.38 3.15 -20.39
C LYS A 187 8.63 2.11 -19.30
N SER A 188 8.58 0.86 -19.71
CA SER A 188 8.75 -0.27 -18.80
C SER A 188 9.93 -1.14 -19.23
N PHE A 189 10.66 -1.61 -18.20
CA PHE A 189 11.84 -2.45 -18.36
C PHE A 189 11.72 -3.66 -17.43
N TYR A 190 12.09 -4.81 -17.93
CA TYR A 190 12.20 -6.02 -17.11
C TYR A 190 13.64 -6.51 -17.06
N ARG A 191 13.96 -7.25 -16.01
CA ARG A 191 15.31 -7.79 -15.81
C ARG A 191 15.46 -9.11 -16.55
N ASN A 192 16.43 -9.15 -17.48
CA ASN A 192 16.82 -10.35 -18.20
C ASN A 192 18.28 -10.65 -17.86
N GLY A 193 18.51 -11.58 -16.93
CA GLY A 193 19.81 -11.78 -16.30
C GLY A 193 20.31 -10.52 -15.59
N ASN A 194 21.46 -9.99 -16.01
CA ASN A 194 22.04 -8.77 -15.42
C ASN A 194 21.70 -7.49 -16.21
N LYS A 195 20.86 -7.56 -17.25
CA LYS A 195 20.53 -6.42 -18.11
C LYS A 195 19.07 -6.02 -17.98
N TRP A 196 18.82 -4.73 -18.15
CA TRP A 196 17.47 -4.19 -18.33
C TRP A 196 17.10 -4.26 -19.81
N GLN A 197 15.93 -4.82 -20.09
CA GLN A 197 15.37 -4.93 -21.43
C GLN A 197 14.03 -4.22 -21.48
N SER A 198 13.81 -3.37 -22.49
CA SER A 198 12.53 -2.69 -22.65
C SER A 198 11.45 -3.68 -23.01
N ILE A 199 10.27 -3.54 -22.40
CA ILE A 199 9.09 -4.35 -22.72
C ILE A 199 8.63 -4.15 -24.19
N ALA A 200 8.92 -2.99 -24.75
CA ALA A 200 8.62 -2.68 -26.17
C ALA A 200 9.36 -3.60 -27.15
N THR A 201 10.39 -4.33 -26.71
CA THR A 201 11.08 -5.34 -27.57
C THR A 201 10.37 -6.69 -27.61
N LEU A 202 9.24 -6.84 -26.91
CA LEU A 202 8.44 -8.05 -26.91
C LEU A 202 7.40 -7.95 -28.06
N ASP A 203 7.76 -8.37 -29.26
CA ASP A 203 6.97 -8.21 -30.50
C ASP A 203 5.52 -8.74 -30.44
N LYS A 204 5.25 -9.66 -29.51
CA LYS A 204 3.91 -10.25 -29.34
C LYS A 204 3.03 -9.52 -28.34
N LEU A 205 3.60 -8.55 -27.64
CA LEU A 205 2.89 -7.79 -26.62
C LEU A 205 2.17 -6.61 -27.29
N ASN A 206 0.87 -6.78 -27.51
CA ASN A 206 -0.01 -5.75 -28.09
C ASN A 206 -1.03 -5.30 -27.04
N LEU A 207 -0.50 -4.68 -25.97
CA LEU A 207 -1.28 -4.10 -24.87
C LEU A 207 -0.86 -2.64 -24.68
N GLU A 208 -1.82 -1.79 -24.37
CA GLU A 208 -1.66 -0.37 -24.17
C GLU A 208 -1.68 -0.05 -22.66
N GLU A 209 -1.00 1.00 -22.25
CA GLU A 209 -0.99 1.49 -20.86
C GLU A 209 -0.68 0.41 -19.82
N LEU A 210 0.27 -0.47 -20.13
CA LEU A 210 0.61 -1.58 -19.26
C LEU A 210 1.19 -1.12 -17.93
N THR A 211 0.45 -1.38 -16.85
CA THR A 211 0.85 -1.14 -15.47
C THR A 211 1.10 -2.47 -14.77
N PRO A 212 2.35 -2.78 -14.40
CA PRO A 212 2.66 -4.03 -13.69
C PRO A 212 2.11 -3.98 -12.27
N ILE A 213 1.53 -5.09 -11.80
CA ILE A 213 0.91 -5.21 -10.48
C ILE A 213 1.77 -6.07 -9.56
N SER A 214 2.11 -7.29 -9.98
CA SER A 214 2.94 -8.23 -9.23
C SER A 214 3.63 -9.21 -10.18
N PHE A 215 4.70 -9.85 -9.70
CA PHE A 215 5.15 -11.09 -10.33
C PHE A 215 4.10 -12.18 -10.09
N ALA A 216 3.90 -13.04 -11.10
CA ALA A 216 3.06 -14.22 -11.00
C ALA A 216 3.83 -15.33 -10.23
N GLU A 217 3.51 -16.61 -10.46
CA GLU A 217 4.10 -17.73 -9.70
C GLU A 217 5.61 -17.89 -9.91
N ASN A 218 6.16 -17.16 -10.87
CA ASN A 218 7.59 -17.22 -11.19
C ASN A 218 8.13 -15.81 -11.52
N ASN A 219 9.45 -15.67 -11.53
CA ASN A 219 10.12 -14.40 -11.81
C ASN A 219 10.18 -14.03 -13.32
N HIS A 220 9.43 -14.71 -14.17
CA HIS A 220 9.40 -14.51 -15.63
C HIS A 220 8.04 -14.07 -16.14
N SER A 221 7.04 -14.03 -15.29
CA SER A 221 5.70 -13.58 -15.64
C SER A 221 5.20 -12.57 -14.63
N ILE A 222 4.36 -11.65 -15.09
CA ILE A 222 3.71 -10.64 -14.25
C ILE A 222 2.21 -10.66 -14.46
N TYR A 223 1.47 -10.23 -13.43
CA TYR A 223 0.14 -9.70 -13.59
C TYR A 223 0.24 -8.21 -13.86
N ALA A 224 -0.49 -7.75 -14.85
CA ALA A 224 -0.53 -6.34 -15.24
C ALA A 224 -1.95 -5.89 -15.58
N ALA A 225 -2.29 -4.67 -15.23
CA ALA A 225 -3.45 -3.99 -15.79
C ALA A 225 -3.04 -3.34 -17.11
N ALA A 226 -3.86 -3.50 -18.13
CA ALA A 226 -3.60 -2.91 -19.42
C ALA A 226 -4.90 -2.69 -20.20
N SER A 227 -4.88 -1.73 -21.12
CA SER A 227 -5.95 -1.49 -22.09
C SER A 227 -5.66 -2.23 -23.38
N LYS A 228 -6.71 -2.50 -24.12
CA LYS A 228 -6.65 -3.02 -25.47
C LYS A 228 -7.73 -2.38 -26.33
N ASP A 229 -7.34 -1.85 -27.48
CA ASP A 229 -8.25 -1.18 -28.42
C ASP A 229 -9.10 -0.07 -27.77
N GLY A 230 -8.51 0.70 -26.82
CA GLY A 230 -9.16 1.80 -26.11
C GLY A 230 -10.22 1.38 -25.08
N SER A 231 -10.32 0.10 -24.74
CA SER A 231 -11.22 -0.40 -23.70
C SER A 231 -10.71 -0.07 -22.28
N PRO A 232 -11.56 -0.05 -21.25
CA PRO A 232 -11.11 -0.03 -19.88
C PRO A 232 -10.12 -1.14 -19.58
N GLN A 233 -9.22 -0.92 -18.62
CA GLN A 233 -8.18 -1.88 -18.31
C GLN A 233 -8.75 -3.23 -17.85
N ALA A 234 -8.17 -4.30 -18.39
CA ALA A 234 -8.34 -5.68 -17.94
C ALA A 234 -7.05 -6.18 -17.27
N ILE A 235 -7.11 -7.33 -16.62
CA ILE A 235 -5.94 -7.95 -15.98
C ILE A 235 -5.39 -9.05 -16.87
N TYR A 236 -4.11 -8.93 -17.16
CA TYR A 236 -3.38 -9.87 -17.99
C TYR A 236 -2.25 -10.55 -17.21
N HIS A 237 -2.07 -11.84 -17.48
CA HIS A 237 -0.85 -12.56 -17.18
C HIS A 237 0.08 -12.44 -18.38
N VAL A 238 1.27 -11.86 -18.19
CA VAL A 238 2.23 -11.55 -19.26
C VAL A 238 3.52 -12.32 -19.02
N ASP A 239 3.94 -13.12 -20.00
CA ASP A 239 5.24 -13.80 -20.01
C ASP A 239 6.32 -12.84 -20.57
N LEU A 240 7.26 -12.45 -19.72
CA LEU A 240 8.32 -11.48 -20.04
C LEU A 240 9.42 -12.02 -20.96
N LYS A 241 9.50 -13.34 -21.19
CA LYS A 241 10.45 -13.94 -22.11
C LYS A 241 9.94 -13.94 -23.54
N THR A 242 8.64 -14.17 -23.72
CA THR A 242 8.04 -14.40 -25.04
C THR A 242 7.11 -13.29 -25.49
N GLY A 243 6.69 -12.39 -24.60
CA GLY A 243 5.66 -11.38 -24.83
C GLY A 243 4.25 -11.97 -25.01
N LYS A 244 4.07 -13.26 -24.79
CA LYS A 244 2.72 -13.87 -24.80
C LYS A 244 1.95 -13.40 -23.57
N TYR A 245 0.68 -13.14 -23.74
CA TYR A 245 -0.21 -12.76 -22.64
C TYR A 245 -1.55 -13.47 -22.74
N LYS A 246 -2.21 -13.57 -21.59
CA LYS A 246 -3.55 -14.13 -21.43
C LYS A 246 -4.35 -13.21 -20.52
N GLU A 247 -5.56 -12.87 -20.91
CA GLU A 247 -6.51 -12.19 -20.03
C GLU A 247 -6.91 -13.13 -18.90
N VAL A 248 -6.80 -12.64 -17.67
CA VAL A 248 -7.09 -13.39 -16.45
C VAL A 248 -8.41 -12.94 -15.86
N VAL A 249 -8.64 -11.63 -15.83
CA VAL A 249 -9.90 -11.02 -15.44
C VAL A 249 -10.30 -10.05 -16.52
N ALA A 250 -11.48 -10.27 -17.10
CA ALA A 250 -12.03 -9.43 -18.15
C ALA A 250 -12.20 -7.99 -17.67
N GLY A 251 -12.00 -7.05 -18.59
CA GLY A 251 -12.30 -5.65 -18.34
C GLY A 251 -13.80 -5.45 -18.09
N GLU A 252 -14.10 -4.70 -17.06
CA GLU A 252 -15.44 -4.22 -16.74
C GLU A 252 -15.76 -2.94 -17.53
N LYS A 253 -16.91 -2.30 -17.24
CA LYS A 253 -17.22 -0.96 -17.78
C LYS A 253 -16.30 0.14 -17.21
N VAL A 254 -15.55 -0.17 -16.16
CA VAL A 254 -14.58 0.69 -15.46
C VAL A 254 -13.26 -0.04 -15.29
N SER A 255 -12.17 0.70 -15.21
CA SER A 255 -10.86 0.14 -14.89
C SER A 255 -10.78 -0.35 -13.45
N PRO A 256 -9.87 -1.28 -13.12
CA PRO A 256 -9.63 -1.71 -11.75
C PRO A 256 -9.32 -0.53 -10.83
N HIS A 257 -9.87 -0.54 -9.61
CA HIS A 257 -9.66 0.49 -8.60
C HIS A 257 -8.54 0.10 -7.62
N ASN A 258 -8.56 -1.13 -7.10
CA ASN A 258 -7.55 -1.66 -6.18
C ASN A 258 -7.10 -3.07 -6.55
N PHE A 259 -5.88 -3.40 -6.12
CA PHE A 259 -5.25 -4.70 -6.29
C PHE A 259 -4.91 -5.29 -4.93
N TRP A 260 -5.37 -6.51 -4.67
CA TRP A 260 -5.18 -7.20 -3.41
C TRP A 260 -4.09 -8.25 -3.53
N LEU A 261 -2.98 -7.99 -2.87
CA LEU A 261 -1.79 -8.83 -2.89
C LEU A 261 -1.61 -9.56 -1.57
N ASP A 262 -1.26 -10.82 -1.64
CA ASP A 262 -0.74 -11.56 -0.49
C ASP A 262 0.64 -10.98 -0.11
N GLN A 263 0.78 -10.51 1.11
CA GLN A 263 2.01 -9.85 1.57
C GLN A 263 3.20 -10.81 1.65
N GLN A 264 2.98 -12.10 1.84
CA GLN A 264 4.03 -13.11 1.95
C GLN A 264 4.48 -13.61 0.57
N SER A 265 3.52 -14.07 -0.23
CA SER A 265 3.79 -14.61 -1.56
C SER A 265 3.88 -13.55 -2.65
N LYS A 266 3.46 -12.31 -2.38
CA LYS A 266 3.34 -11.19 -3.34
C LYS A 266 2.39 -11.50 -4.50
N GLN A 267 1.56 -12.54 -4.41
CA GLN A 267 0.62 -12.93 -5.46
C GLN A 267 -0.63 -12.05 -5.44
N LEU A 268 -1.08 -11.67 -6.62
CA LEU A 268 -2.36 -11.01 -6.83
C LEU A 268 -3.49 -12.04 -6.64
N TYR A 269 -4.38 -11.83 -5.65
CA TYR A 269 -5.48 -12.75 -5.39
C TYR A 269 -6.86 -12.17 -5.71
N ALA A 270 -7.05 -10.85 -5.60
CA ALA A 270 -8.31 -10.20 -5.93
C ALA A 270 -8.12 -8.78 -6.48
N ILE A 271 -9.12 -8.31 -7.20
CA ILE A 271 -9.22 -6.99 -7.80
C ILE A 271 -10.53 -6.38 -7.36
N GLU A 272 -10.51 -5.10 -7.00
CA GLU A 272 -11.68 -4.31 -6.64
C GLU A 272 -12.03 -3.34 -7.77
N TYR A 273 -13.29 -3.24 -8.10
CA TYR A 273 -13.87 -2.30 -9.06
C TYR A 273 -14.86 -1.39 -8.35
N GLU A 274 -14.82 -0.11 -8.67
CA GLU A 274 -15.76 0.89 -8.16
C GLU A 274 -16.53 1.52 -9.32
N LYS A 275 -17.73 1.02 -9.57
CA LYS A 275 -18.67 1.67 -10.51
C LYS A 275 -19.83 2.29 -9.75
N ASP A 276 -20.66 1.45 -9.13
CA ASP A 276 -21.82 1.81 -8.30
C ASP A 276 -21.53 1.48 -6.84
N TYR A 277 -21.43 0.19 -6.54
CA TYR A 277 -20.91 -0.34 -5.28
C TYR A 277 -19.61 -1.10 -5.56
N PRO A 278 -18.72 -1.19 -4.60
CA PRO A 278 -17.51 -1.98 -4.74
C PRO A 278 -17.82 -3.44 -5.08
N THR A 279 -17.20 -3.95 -6.13
CA THR A 279 -17.30 -5.34 -6.57
C THR A 279 -15.92 -5.96 -6.63
N TYR A 280 -15.84 -7.28 -6.53
CA TYR A 280 -14.58 -8.00 -6.44
C TYR A 280 -14.49 -9.10 -7.48
N ALA A 281 -13.38 -9.13 -8.22
CA ALA A 281 -13.00 -10.25 -9.06
C ALA A 281 -11.82 -10.99 -8.44
N PHE A 282 -11.82 -12.32 -8.52
CA PHE A 282 -10.78 -13.17 -7.92
C PHE A 282 -9.92 -13.78 -9.03
N VAL A 283 -8.60 -13.63 -8.89
CA VAL A 283 -7.62 -14.18 -9.84
C VAL A 283 -7.48 -15.68 -9.64
N ASP A 284 -7.45 -16.13 -8.39
CA ASP A 284 -7.44 -17.53 -8.00
C ASP A 284 -8.43 -17.77 -6.84
N ASP A 285 -9.53 -18.46 -7.14
CA ASP A 285 -10.55 -18.84 -6.17
C ASP A 285 -10.07 -19.81 -5.10
N LYS A 286 -8.99 -20.53 -5.35
CA LYS A 286 -8.40 -21.49 -4.41
C LYS A 286 -7.44 -20.83 -3.42
N HIS A 287 -6.96 -19.64 -3.73
CA HIS A 287 -6.04 -18.90 -2.84
C HIS A 287 -6.68 -18.73 -1.45
N PRO A 288 -5.95 -18.98 -0.35
CA PRO A 288 -6.51 -18.85 1.01
C PRO A 288 -7.15 -17.49 1.27
N LEU A 289 -6.49 -16.40 0.87
CA LEU A 289 -7.01 -15.04 1.04
C LEU A 289 -8.25 -14.75 0.18
N SER A 290 -8.40 -15.36 -1.00
CA SER A 290 -9.62 -15.28 -1.79
C SER A 290 -10.82 -15.87 -1.04
N LYS A 291 -10.63 -17.04 -0.42
CA LYS A 291 -11.65 -17.69 0.38
C LYS A 291 -12.02 -16.88 1.62
N GLN A 292 -10.99 -16.37 2.33
CA GLN A 292 -11.18 -15.53 3.51
C GLN A 292 -11.92 -14.23 3.16
N LEU A 293 -11.52 -13.54 2.08
CA LEU A 293 -12.20 -12.31 1.65
C LEU A 293 -13.65 -12.56 1.27
N LYS A 294 -13.97 -13.64 0.56
CA LYS A 294 -15.36 -14.03 0.26
C LYS A 294 -16.19 -14.27 1.52
N GLN A 295 -15.65 -14.96 2.51
CA GLN A 295 -16.31 -15.19 3.79
C GLN A 295 -16.54 -13.89 4.57
N LEU A 296 -15.57 -12.99 4.58
CA LEU A 296 -15.68 -11.70 5.23
C LEU A 296 -16.73 -10.81 4.56
N LEU A 297 -16.75 -10.76 3.22
CA LEU A 297 -17.77 -10.01 2.48
C LEU A 297 -19.20 -10.52 2.77
N ALA A 298 -19.37 -11.84 2.91
CA ALA A 298 -20.63 -12.44 3.31
C ALA A 298 -20.98 -12.18 4.80
N THR A 299 -19.98 -12.05 5.68
CA THR A 299 -20.17 -11.79 7.11
C THR A 299 -20.52 -10.33 7.38
N PHE A 300 -19.88 -9.41 6.67
CA PHE A 300 -20.04 -7.96 6.82
C PHE A 300 -20.88 -7.39 5.65
N GLU A 301 -22.09 -7.90 5.49
CA GLU A 301 -22.99 -7.42 4.43
C GLU A 301 -23.14 -5.89 4.45
N GLY A 302 -23.06 -5.24 3.28
CA GLY A 302 -23.11 -3.78 3.15
C GLY A 302 -21.84 -3.03 3.58
N HIS A 303 -20.74 -3.76 3.82
CA HIS A 303 -19.42 -3.17 4.09
C HIS A 303 -18.41 -3.57 3.02
N GLN A 304 -17.47 -2.68 2.76
CA GLN A 304 -16.20 -3.05 2.18
C GLN A 304 -15.34 -3.73 3.26
N VAL A 305 -14.54 -4.70 2.86
CA VAL A 305 -13.67 -5.42 3.78
C VAL A 305 -12.25 -5.46 3.20
N ARG A 306 -11.27 -5.20 4.06
CA ARG A 306 -9.84 -5.28 3.73
C ARG A 306 -9.12 -6.20 4.68
N ILE A 307 -8.34 -7.14 4.16
CA ILE A 307 -7.35 -7.88 4.95
C ILE A 307 -6.08 -7.02 4.99
N LEU A 308 -5.79 -6.45 6.15
CA LEU A 308 -4.71 -5.48 6.31
C LEU A 308 -3.36 -6.12 6.61
N SER A 309 -3.36 -7.26 7.27
CA SER A 309 -2.16 -7.96 7.71
C SER A 309 -2.49 -9.40 8.05
N GLN A 310 -1.56 -10.30 7.84
CA GLN A 310 -1.66 -11.71 8.23
C GLN A 310 -0.34 -12.19 8.85
N THR A 311 -0.41 -13.27 9.63
CA THR A 311 0.77 -13.99 10.11
C THR A 311 1.45 -14.75 8.97
N GLU A 312 2.73 -15.08 9.14
CA GLU A 312 3.53 -15.81 8.14
C GLU A 312 2.91 -17.17 7.79
N ASN A 313 2.38 -17.87 8.78
CA ASN A 313 1.71 -19.16 8.59
C ASN A 313 0.23 -19.05 8.22
N GLY A 314 -0.33 -17.82 8.14
CA GLY A 314 -1.71 -17.57 7.75
C GLY A 314 -2.77 -17.95 8.81
N ASP A 315 -2.35 -18.27 10.06
CA ASP A 315 -3.27 -18.68 11.13
C ASP A 315 -4.08 -17.53 11.72
N LYS A 316 -3.60 -16.27 11.53
CA LYS A 316 -4.30 -15.07 11.98
C LYS A 316 -4.20 -13.95 10.96
N PHE A 317 -5.22 -13.10 10.93
CA PHE A 317 -5.21 -11.89 10.12
C PHE A 317 -6.02 -10.75 10.75
N ILE A 318 -5.69 -9.52 10.38
CA ILE A 318 -6.47 -8.33 10.71
C ILE A 318 -7.37 -8.00 9.55
N ALA A 319 -8.68 -7.86 9.82
CA ALA A 319 -9.66 -7.34 8.88
C ALA A 319 -10.15 -5.97 9.32
N LEU A 320 -10.42 -5.11 8.33
CA LEU A 320 -11.11 -3.84 8.46
C LEU A 320 -12.43 -3.93 7.70
N ALA A 321 -13.54 -3.67 8.39
CA ALA A 321 -14.86 -3.53 7.79
C ALA A 321 -15.31 -2.07 7.87
N PHE A 322 -15.69 -1.47 6.74
CA PHE A 322 -16.06 -0.05 6.67
C PHE A 322 -17.07 0.22 5.56
N ASN A 323 -17.78 1.31 5.65
CA ASN A 323 -18.69 1.80 4.60
C ASN A 323 -18.88 3.32 4.72
N ASP A 324 -19.80 3.87 3.94
CA ASP A 324 -20.18 5.30 3.94
C ASP A 324 -20.60 5.84 5.29
N ARG A 325 -21.14 5.00 6.18
CA ARG A 325 -21.61 5.38 7.51
C ARG A 325 -20.67 4.97 8.64
N ASN A 326 -19.81 3.99 8.41
CA ASN A 326 -18.86 3.47 9.39
C ASN A 326 -17.43 3.65 8.89
N PRO A 327 -16.61 4.53 9.50
CA PRO A 327 -15.23 4.81 9.07
C PRO A 327 -14.30 3.61 9.26
N GLY A 328 -14.71 2.58 9.97
CA GLY A 328 -13.99 1.31 10.07
C GLY A 328 -13.97 0.69 11.45
N ASP A 329 -14.23 -0.60 11.46
CA ASP A 329 -14.10 -1.49 12.61
C ASP A 329 -13.00 -2.53 12.30
N TYR A 330 -12.08 -2.68 13.24
CA TYR A 330 -10.96 -3.61 13.14
C TYR A 330 -11.22 -4.88 13.91
N TYR A 331 -10.92 -6.01 13.28
CA TYR A 331 -11.10 -7.34 13.82
C TYR A 331 -9.83 -8.17 13.68
N LEU A 332 -9.53 -8.97 14.70
CA LEU A 332 -8.54 -10.04 14.64
C LEU A 332 -9.27 -11.38 14.41
N PHE A 333 -8.91 -12.08 13.37
CA PHE A 333 -9.42 -13.41 13.05
C PHE A 333 -8.35 -14.47 13.26
N ASN A 334 -8.75 -15.58 13.87
CA ASN A 334 -8.05 -16.87 13.78
C ASN A 334 -8.65 -17.66 12.60
N THR A 335 -7.86 -18.49 11.94
CA THR A 335 -8.33 -19.30 10.80
C THR A 335 -8.72 -20.73 11.19
N ASP A 336 -8.20 -21.25 12.30
CA ASP A 336 -8.52 -22.58 12.82
C ASP A 336 -8.48 -22.61 14.37
N PRO A 337 -9.62 -22.70 15.06
CA PRO A 337 -10.97 -22.53 14.53
C PRO A 337 -11.20 -21.11 14.02
N VAL A 338 -12.13 -20.95 13.06
CA VAL A 338 -12.50 -19.61 12.56
C VAL A 338 -13.21 -18.83 13.67
N GLU A 339 -12.54 -17.83 14.19
CA GLU A 339 -13.05 -16.98 15.26
C GLU A 339 -12.61 -15.53 15.04
N GLY A 340 -13.57 -14.61 15.09
CA GLY A 340 -13.33 -13.17 14.95
C GLY A 340 -13.49 -12.45 16.28
N ARG A 341 -12.51 -11.63 16.63
CA ARG A 341 -12.53 -10.75 17.80
C ARG A 341 -12.50 -9.30 17.36
N TYR A 342 -13.52 -8.52 17.76
CA TYR A 342 -13.48 -7.06 17.60
C TYR A 342 -12.32 -6.47 18.40
N LEU A 343 -11.57 -5.56 17.80
CA LEU A 343 -10.46 -4.86 18.44
C LEU A 343 -10.85 -3.44 18.83
N PHE A 344 -11.17 -2.60 17.86
CA PHE A 344 -11.52 -1.20 18.05
C PHE A 344 -12.11 -0.59 16.77
N SER A 345 -12.75 0.57 16.90
CA SER A 345 -13.22 1.39 15.77
C SER A 345 -12.21 2.48 15.46
N ALA A 346 -12.09 2.85 14.18
CA ALA A 346 -11.26 3.97 13.71
C ALA A 346 -11.65 5.29 14.37
N GLN A 347 -12.96 5.51 14.58
CA GLN A 347 -13.51 6.71 15.20
C GLN A 347 -14.64 6.34 16.17
N LYS A 348 -14.32 6.14 17.44
CA LYS A 348 -15.29 5.74 18.48
C LYS A 348 -16.43 6.74 18.74
N TRP A 349 -16.22 8.02 18.42
CA TRP A 349 -17.22 9.08 18.58
C TRP A 349 -18.22 9.13 17.42
N HIS A 350 -18.00 8.37 16.36
CA HIS A 350 -18.86 8.29 15.19
C HIS A 350 -20.02 7.31 15.46
N ASP A 351 -21.25 7.76 15.31
CA ASP A 351 -22.43 6.92 15.41
C ASP A 351 -22.96 6.62 13.99
N PRO A 352 -22.76 5.40 13.47
CA PRO A 352 -23.19 5.05 12.11
C PRO A 352 -24.68 5.29 11.83
N LYS A 353 -25.52 5.25 12.86
CA LYS A 353 -26.97 5.48 12.74
C LYS A 353 -27.33 6.94 12.46
N LYS A 354 -26.41 7.87 12.73
CA LYS A 354 -26.57 9.30 12.48
C LYS A 354 -25.91 9.77 11.18
N MET A 355 -25.20 8.87 10.50
CA MET A 355 -24.49 9.19 9.27
C MET A 355 -25.39 9.01 8.06
N ALA A 356 -25.12 9.81 7.04
CA ALA A 356 -25.84 9.77 5.77
C ALA A 356 -25.42 8.54 4.95
N GLU A 357 -26.38 7.94 4.28
CA GLU A 357 -26.14 6.89 3.30
C GLU A 357 -25.76 7.53 1.96
N VAL A 358 -24.81 6.93 1.26
CA VAL A 358 -24.41 7.30 -0.10
C VAL A 358 -25.04 6.33 -1.08
N ARG A 359 -25.81 6.86 -2.05
CA ARG A 359 -26.49 6.07 -3.08
C ARG A 359 -25.93 6.40 -4.46
N PRO A 360 -25.44 5.43 -5.21
CA PRO A 360 -25.07 5.65 -6.60
C PRO A 360 -26.31 5.89 -7.45
N PHE A 361 -26.17 6.77 -8.43
CA PHE A 361 -27.18 7.01 -9.46
C PHE A 361 -26.52 7.45 -10.77
N ALA A 362 -27.24 7.36 -11.86
CA ALA A 362 -26.75 7.86 -13.14
C ALA A 362 -27.79 8.83 -13.74
N PHE A 363 -27.30 9.80 -14.51
CA PHE A 363 -28.13 10.69 -15.28
C PHE A 363 -27.50 10.97 -16.66
N THR A 364 -28.34 11.35 -17.62
CA THR A 364 -27.89 11.67 -18.96
C THR A 364 -27.56 13.16 -19.06
N ALA A 365 -26.34 13.48 -19.45
CA ALA A 365 -25.89 14.85 -19.71
C ALA A 365 -26.51 15.39 -21.02
N ARG A 366 -26.37 16.72 -21.26
CA ARG A 366 -26.95 17.41 -22.42
C ARG A 366 -26.44 16.89 -23.79
N ASP A 367 -25.24 16.33 -23.81
CA ASP A 367 -24.59 15.74 -25.00
C ASP A 367 -24.96 14.26 -25.18
N GLY A 368 -25.82 13.71 -24.32
CA GLY A 368 -26.25 12.32 -24.37
C GLY A 368 -25.36 11.33 -23.62
N GLN A 369 -24.29 11.81 -22.95
CA GLN A 369 -23.42 10.94 -22.16
C GLN A 369 -24.08 10.56 -20.82
N GLU A 370 -23.92 9.33 -20.40
CA GLU A 370 -24.30 8.84 -19.06
C GLU A 370 -23.23 9.25 -18.05
N ILE A 371 -23.64 9.96 -17.01
CA ILE A 371 -22.78 10.41 -15.91
C ILE A 371 -23.15 9.64 -14.65
N ASN A 372 -22.20 8.91 -14.09
CA ASN A 372 -22.35 8.27 -12.79
C ASN A 372 -22.10 9.29 -11.68
N ALA A 373 -22.90 9.25 -10.65
CA ALA A 373 -22.82 10.17 -9.54
C ALA A 373 -23.20 9.48 -8.21
N LEU A 374 -22.85 10.11 -7.10
CA LEU A 374 -23.15 9.68 -5.75
C LEU A 374 -24.08 10.71 -5.10
N LEU A 375 -25.19 10.26 -4.54
CA LEU A 375 -26.16 11.07 -3.82
C LEU A 375 -26.05 10.80 -2.32
N THR A 376 -25.72 11.83 -1.54
CA THR A 376 -25.72 11.78 -0.09
C THR A 376 -26.90 12.56 0.45
N LEU A 377 -27.78 11.91 1.22
CA LEU A 377 -28.98 12.51 1.80
C LEU A 377 -28.90 12.59 3.32
N PRO A 378 -29.29 13.72 3.94
CA PRO A 378 -29.28 13.85 5.39
C PRO A 378 -30.25 12.86 6.03
N PRO A 379 -29.83 12.09 7.05
CA PRO A 379 -30.67 11.07 7.67
C PRO A 379 -31.90 11.70 8.33
N GLY A 380 -33.04 11.02 8.23
CA GLY A 380 -34.29 11.42 8.87
C GLY A 380 -34.96 12.67 8.28
N LYS A 381 -34.57 13.12 7.11
CA LYS A 381 -35.21 14.20 6.34
C LYS A 381 -35.98 13.62 5.15
N ALA A 382 -36.99 14.38 4.71
CA ALA A 382 -37.66 14.06 3.45
C ALA A 382 -36.68 14.25 2.28
N GLU A 383 -36.72 13.33 1.30
CA GLU A 383 -35.80 13.33 0.14
C GLU A 383 -36.27 14.32 -0.95
N LYS A 384 -36.82 15.47 -0.58
CA LYS A 384 -37.28 16.50 -1.50
C LYS A 384 -37.17 17.89 -0.86
N ASP A 385 -37.09 18.88 -1.71
CA ASP A 385 -37.01 20.31 -1.33
C ASP A 385 -35.82 20.62 -0.42
N LEU A 386 -34.71 19.86 -0.59
CA LEU A 386 -33.47 20.07 0.13
C LEU A 386 -32.53 20.99 -0.66
N PRO A 387 -31.72 21.81 0.02
CA PRO A 387 -30.61 22.52 -0.64
C PRO A 387 -29.68 21.53 -1.34
N LEU A 388 -29.32 21.81 -2.59
CA LEU A 388 -28.41 20.97 -3.37
C LEU A 388 -26.98 21.53 -3.30
N ILE A 389 -26.04 20.66 -2.96
CA ILE A 389 -24.60 20.93 -3.08
C ILE A 389 -24.06 19.99 -4.16
N VAL A 390 -23.48 20.55 -5.23
CA VAL A 390 -22.81 19.79 -6.28
C VAL A 390 -21.30 19.83 -6.01
N ASN A 391 -20.70 18.67 -5.88
CA ASN A 391 -19.25 18.52 -5.65
C ASN A 391 -18.65 17.67 -6.77
N PRO A 392 -18.19 18.28 -7.89
CA PRO A 392 -17.52 17.52 -8.93
C PRO A 392 -16.16 17.02 -8.42
N HIS A 393 -15.74 15.85 -8.93
CA HIS A 393 -14.40 15.35 -8.63
C HIS A 393 -13.32 16.31 -9.14
N GLY A 394 -12.13 16.21 -8.58
CA GLY A 394 -10.96 16.95 -9.06
C GLY A 394 -10.60 16.60 -10.50
N GLY A 395 -9.84 17.46 -11.15
CA GLY A 395 -9.45 17.22 -12.54
C GLY A 395 -8.41 18.24 -13.02
N PRO A 396 -8.04 18.18 -14.33
CA PRO A 396 -8.64 17.43 -15.44
C PRO A 396 -8.17 15.97 -15.57
N HIS A 397 -7.24 15.52 -14.76
CA HIS A 397 -6.62 14.18 -14.84
C HIS A 397 -6.95 13.33 -13.61
N ALA A 398 -8.23 13.27 -13.22
CA ALA A 398 -8.71 12.46 -12.11
C ALA A 398 -9.25 11.11 -12.59
#